data_5fa4ecb6616e9e0bea7128d0e661bd61
#
_entry.id   5fa4ecb6616e9e0bea7128d0e661bd61
#
_cell.length_a   1.000
_cell.length_b   1.000
_cell.length_c   1.000
_cell.angle_alpha   90.00
_cell.angle_beta   90.00
_cell.angle_gamma   90.00
#
_symmetry.space_group_name_H-M   'P 1'
#
loop_
_entity.id
_entity.type
_entity.pdbx_description
1 polymer ?
#
loop_
_entity_poly.entity_id
_entity_poly.type
_entity_poly.pdbx_seq_one_letter_code
_entity_poly.pdbx_strand_id
1 'polypeptide(L)'
;MARDTAEDGLPPLREVIAEHGLAARKSLGQNFLLDLNLTRRIARAAGPLEGQTVLEIGPGPGGLTRALLTEGASKVVAVERDQRCLAALAEIVASYPGRLAVIAGDALSLAPLAMLEGP
;
A
#
# COMPACT_ATOMS: atom_id res chain seq x y z
N MET A 1 4.11 25.61 -1.86
CA MET A 1 3.16 25.32 -0.77
C MET A 1 3.38 23.91 -0.25
N ALA A 2 3.36 23.76 1.04
CA ALA A 2 3.44 22.43 1.63
C ALA A 2 2.15 21.65 1.30
N ARG A 3 2.29 20.38 0.97
CA ARG A 3 1.14 19.50 0.80
C ARG A 3 0.54 19.18 2.16
N ASP A 4 -0.78 19.05 2.23
CA ASP A 4 -1.41 18.48 3.41
C ASP A 4 -0.89 17.06 3.62
N THR A 5 -0.80 16.66 4.87
CA THR A 5 -0.34 15.32 5.20
C THR A 5 -1.42 14.54 5.94
N ALA A 6 -1.46 13.24 5.70
CA ALA A 6 -2.27 12.32 6.48
C ALA A 6 -1.55 11.97 7.78
N GLU A 7 -2.17 11.16 8.62
CA GLU A 7 -1.61 10.77 9.92
C GLU A 7 -0.26 10.08 9.81
N ASP A 8 0.02 9.42 8.69
CA ASP A 8 1.28 8.73 8.45
C ASP A 8 2.39 9.66 7.91
N GLY A 9 2.12 10.96 7.81
CA GLY A 9 3.08 11.93 7.31
C GLY A 9 3.17 12.01 5.78
N LEU A 10 2.42 11.16 5.07
CA LEU A 10 2.35 11.17 3.62
C LEU A 10 1.19 12.03 3.14
N PRO A 11 1.15 12.43 1.87
CA PRO A 11 0.00 13.14 1.33
C PRO A 11 -1.29 12.32 1.47
N PRO A 12 -2.44 12.94 1.65
CA PRO A 12 -3.71 12.22 1.64
C PRO A 12 -3.85 11.39 0.36
N LEU A 13 -4.41 10.20 0.48
CA LEU A 13 -4.49 9.28 -0.65
C LEU A 13 -5.23 9.88 -1.85
N ARG A 14 -6.22 10.70 -1.59
CA ARG A 14 -6.99 11.43 -2.60
C ARG A 14 -6.08 12.30 -3.47
N GLU A 15 -5.09 12.96 -2.86
CA GLU A 15 -4.13 13.78 -3.60
C GLU A 15 -3.16 12.92 -4.40
N VAL A 16 -2.75 11.79 -3.85
CA VAL A 16 -1.88 10.83 -4.54
C VAL A 16 -2.58 10.32 -5.81
N ILE A 17 -3.85 9.98 -5.68
CA ILE A 17 -4.66 9.52 -6.81
C ILE A 17 -4.73 10.59 -7.91
N ALA A 18 -5.00 11.84 -7.52
CA ALA A 18 -5.08 12.94 -8.48
C ALA A 18 -3.73 13.21 -9.15
N GLU A 19 -2.66 13.21 -8.36
CA GLU A 19 -1.31 13.51 -8.83
C GLU A 19 -0.80 12.49 -9.85
N HIS A 20 -1.12 11.21 -9.65
CA HIS A 20 -0.66 10.13 -10.51
C HIS A 20 -1.67 9.74 -11.60
N GLY A 21 -2.72 10.52 -11.76
CA GLY A 21 -3.74 10.27 -12.78
C GLY A 21 -4.52 8.99 -12.56
N LEU A 22 -4.67 8.58 -11.31
CA LEU A 22 -5.41 7.39 -10.95
C LEU A 22 -6.87 7.75 -10.77
N ALA A 23 -7.71 7.39 -11.74
CA ALA A 23 -9.14 7.62 -11.60
C ALA A 23 -9.70 6.70 -10.51
N ALA A 24 -10.45 7.29 -9.57
CA ALA A 24 -11.18 6.48 -8.61
C ALA A 24 -12.22 5.68 -9.40
N ARG A 25 -12.02 4.35 -9.48
CA ARG A 25 -13.02 3.49 -10.08
C ARG A 25 -14.21 3.45 -9.12
N LYS A 26 -15.40 3.61 -9.66
CA LYS A 26 -16.64 3.47 -8.89
C LYS A 26 -16.93 1.99 -8.64
N SER A 27 -15.96 1.24 -8.15
CA SER A 27 -16.19 -0.14 -7.77
C SER A 27 -16.45 -0.24 -6.28
N LEU A 28 -17.22 -1.24 -5.90
CA LEU A 28 -17.54 -1.51 -4.49
C LEU A 28 -16.25 -1.59 -3.66
N GLY A 29 -16.19 -0.81 -2.61
CA GLY A 29 -15.09 -0.84 -1.65
C GLY A 29 -13.92 0.08 -1.93
N GLN A 30 -13.77 0.62 -3.14
CA GLN A 30 -12.62 1.50 -3.42
C GLN A 30 -12.66 2.81 -2.64
N ASN A 31 -13.86 3.38 -2.46
CA ASN A 31 -13.98 4.62 -1.68
C ASN A 31 -13.58 4.43 -0.21
N PHE A 32 -13.76 3.24 0.33
CA PHE A 32 -13.37 2.93 1.71
C PHE A 32 -11.86 2.94 1.89
N LEU A 33 -11.12 2.58 0.85
CA LEU A 33 -9.65 2.53 0.93
C LEU A 33 -9.01 3.92 0.88
N LEU A 34 -9.80 4.97 0.66
CA LEU A 34 -9.34 6.36 0.73
C LEU A 34 -9.24 6.85 2.17
N ASP A 35 -9.96 6.23 3.09
CA ASP A 35 -9.96 6.62 4.50
C ASP A 35 -8.90 5.82 5.26
N LEU A 36 -7.81 6.49 5.63
CA LEU A 36 -6.71 5.85 6.35
C LEU A 36 -7.17 5.29 7.70
N ASN A 37 -8.11 5.96 8.37
CA ASN A 37 -8.63 5.45 9.64
C ASN A 37 -9.32 4.10 9.44
N LEU A 38 -10.08 3.97 8.36
CA LEU A 38 -10.77 2.72 8.07
C LEU A 38 -9.78 1.62 7.66
N THR A 39 -8.81 1.94 6.81
CA THR A 39 -7.80 0.94 6.41
C THR A 39 -6.94 0.50 7.59
N ARG A 40 -6.65 1.40 8.53
CA ARG A 40 -5.95 1.03 9.77
C ARG A 40 -6.78 0.07 10.63
N ARG A 41 -8.10 0.27 10.68
CA ARG A 41 -8.98 -0.66 11.40
C ARG A 41 -9.00 -2.03 10.73
N ILE A 42 -8.98 -2.06 9.40
CA ILE A 42 -8.88 -3.32 8.65
C ILE A 42 -7.55 -4.01 8.96
N ALA A 43 -6.46 -3.26 8.96
CA ALA A 43 -5.14 -3.80 9.27
C ALA A 43 -5.08 -4.38 10.69
N ARG A 44 -5.64 -3.67 11.67
CA ARG A 44 -5.71 -4.15 13.06
C ARG A 44 -6.54 -5.40 13.22
N ALA A 45 -7.57 -5.57 12.39
CA ALA A 45 -8.44 -6.75 12.44
C ALA A 45 -7.69 -8.04 12.06
N ALA A 46 -6.56 -7.92 11.36
CA ALA A 46 -5.71 -9.07 11.04
C ALA A 46 -4.90 -9.56 12.24
N GLY A 47 -4.94 -8.85 13.37
CA GLY A 47 -4.18 -9.17 14.57
C GLY A 47 -2.90 -8.37 14.66
N PRO A 48 -2.01 -8.67 15.62
CA PRO A 48 -0.75 -7.96 15.76
C PRO A 48 0.12 -8.14 14.52
N LEU A 49 0.60 -7.02 13.96
CA LEU A 49 1.42 -7.04 12.76
C LEU A 49 2.91 -6.95 13.04
N GLU A 50 3.30 -6.63 14.27
CA GLU A 50 4.70 -6.55 14.64
C GLU A 50 5.42 -7.85 14.35
N GLY A 51 6.58 -7.77 13.70
CA GLY A 51 7.36 -8.94 13.32
C GLY A 51 6.81 -9.71 12.14
N GLN A 52 5.70 -9.27 11.56
CA GLN A 52 5.06 -9.96 10.45
C GLN A 52 5.46 -9.38 9.10
N THR A 53 5.64 -10.27 8.13
CA THR A 53 5.73 -9.89 6.72
C THR A 53 4.36 -10.14 6.09
N VAL A 54 3.82 -9.12 5.44
CA VAL A 54 2.48 -9.19 4.84
C VAL A 54 2.62 -9.17 3.32
N LEU A 55 1.95 -10.11 2.66
CA LEU A 55 1.83 -10.11 1.21
C LEU A 55 0.54 -9.40 0.83
N GLU A 56 0.65 -8.39 0.00
CA GLU A 56 -0.50 -7.62 -0.49
C GLU A 56 -0.60 -7.73 -2.00
N ILE A 57 -1.74 -8.18 -2.50
CA ILE A 57 -2.00 -8.30 -3.93
C ILE A 57 -2.85 -7.12 -4.37
N GLY A 58 -2.37 -6.39 -5.39
CA GLY A 58 -3.11 -5.27 -5.95
C GLY A 58 -3.25 -4.10 -5.00
N PRO A 59 -2.15 -3.56 -4.43
CA PRO A 59 -2.24 -2.47 -3.47
C PRO A 59 -2.84 -1.18 -4.03
N GLY A 60 -2.89 -1.05 -5.36
CA GLY A 60 -3.35 0.19 -5.98
C GLY A 60 -2.47 1.36 -5.58
N PRO A 61 -3.05 2.52 -5.23
CA PRO A 61 -2.26 3.66 -4.77
C PRO A 61 -1.73 3.53 -3.35
N GLY A 62 -2.04 2.45 -2.62
CA GLY A 62 -1.39 2.11 -1.37
C GLY A 62 -2.16 2.45 -0.09
N GLY A 63 -3.47 2.58 -0.16
CA GLY A 63 -4.27 2.89 1.04
C GLY A 63 -4.11 1.87 2.15
N LEU A 64 -4.33 0.60 1.86
CA LEU A 64 -4.13 -0.46 2.85
C LEU A 64 -2.65 -0.67 3.13
N THR A 65 -1.78 -0.53 2.13
CA THR A 65 -0.34 -0.63 2.30
C THR A 65 0.16 0.31 3.39
N ARG A 66 -0.24 1.57 3.32
CA ARG A 66 0.13 2.58 4.31
C ARG A 66 -0.37 2.22 5.70
N ALA A 67 -1.59 1.69 5.78
CA ALA A 67 -2.17 1.25 7.04
C ALA A 67 -1.41 0.07 7.65
N LEU A 68 -1.05 -0.92 6.85
CA LEU A 68 -0.26 -2.07 7.30
C LEU A 68 1.08 -1.62 7.90
N LEU A 69 1.75 -0.69 7.23
CA LEU A 69 3.03 -0.15 7.70
C LEU A 69 2.85 0.68 8.97
N THR A 70 1.83 1.52 9.02
CA THR A 70 1.54 2.37 10.19
C THR A 70 1.18 1.54 11.41
N GLU A 71 0.47 0.41 11.22
CA GLU A 71 0.09 -0.49 12.29
C GLU A 71 1.21 -1.46 12.69
N GLY A 72 2.38 -1.35 12.10
CA GLY A 72 3.56 -2.01 12.61
C GLY A 72 4.07 -3.23 11.86
N ALA A 73 3.53 -3.54 10.68
CA ALA A 73 4.06 -4.64 9.89
C ALA A 73 5.57 -4.46 9.66
N SER A 74 6.34 -5.48 9.92
CA SER A 74 7.80 -5.41 9.74
C SER A 74 8.16 -5.21 8.29
N LYS A 75 7.43 -5.86 7.40
CA LYS A 75 7.62 -5.74 5.96
C LYS A 75 6.31 -6.00 5.24
N VAL A 76 6.06 -5.24 4.18
CA VAL A 76 4.99 -5.51 3.24
C VAL A 76 5.61 -5.79 1.89
N VAL A 77 5.20 -6.88 1.27
CA VAL A 77 5.56 -7.22 -0.10
C VAL A 77 4.29 -7.06 -0.94
N ALA A 78 4.28 -6.05 -1.80
CA ALA A 78 3.12 -5.70 -2.60
C ALA A 78 3.35 -6.06 -4.06
N VAL A 79 2.39 -6.72 -4.66
CA VAL A 79 2.45 -7.11 -6.08
C VAL A 79 1.42 -6.30 -6.85
N GLU A 80 1.89 -5.47 -7.77
CA GLU A 80 1.05 -4.56 -8.53
C GLU A 80 1.42 -4.58 -10.01
N ARG A 81 0.42 -4.67 -10.87
CA ARG A 81 0.61 -4.69 -12.32
C ARG A 81 0.38 -3.34 -13.01
N ASP A 82 -0.33 -2.41 -12.36
CA ASP A 82 -0.61 -1.10 -12.95
C ASP A 82 0.56 -0.15 -12.71
N GLN A 83 1.24 0.24 -13.80
CA GLN A 83 2.41 1.10 -13.74
C GLN A 83 2.12 2.45 -13.08
N ARG A 84 0.90 2.97 -13.21
CA ARG A 84 0.54 4.24 -12.58
C ARG A 84 0.54 4.11 -11.07
N CYS A 85 0.10 2.95 -10.57
CA CYS A 85 0.14 2.67 -9.14
C CYS A 85 1.56 2.47 -8.65
N LEU A 86 2.44 1.89 -9.47
CA LEU A 86 3.85 1.71 -9.09
C LEU A 86 4.51 3.05 -8.79
N ALA A 87 4.22 4.08 -9.58
CA ALA A 87 4.77 5.41 -9.32
C ALA A 87 4.27 5.99 -7.99
N ALA A 88 2.98 5.79 -7.68
CA ALA A 88 2.41 6.23 -6.41
C ALA A 88 3.02 5.46 -5.23
N LEU A 89 3.21 4.16 -5.37
CA LEU A 89 3.79 3.31 -4.33
C LEU A 89 5.25 3.66 -4.05
N ALA A 90 5.98 4.19 -5.03
CA ALA A 90 7.37 4.59 -4.85
C ALA A 90 7.52 5.64 -3.74
N GLU A 91 6.56 6.52 -3.57
CA GLU A 91 6.57 7.51 -2.49
C GLU A 91 6.49 6.82 -1.12
N ILE A 92 5.71 5.76 -1.02
CA ILE A 92 5.58 5.00 0.22
C ILE A 92 6.88 4.25 0.52
N VAL A 93 7.49 3.66 -0.51
CA VAL A 93 8.79 2.98 -0.37
C VAL A 93 9.82 3.95 0.23
N ALA A 94 9.86 5.18 -0.27
CA ALA A 94 10.80 6.18 0.20
C ALA A 94 10.56 6.56 1.67
N SER A 95 9.32 6.54 2.12
CA SER A 95 8.96 6.91 3.50
C SER A 95 9.15 5.76 4.50
N TYR A 96 9.21 4.53 4.03
CA TYR A 96 9.40 3.34 4.86
C TYR A 96 10.57 2.50 4.35
N PRO A 97 11.81 3.01 4.46
CA PRO A 97 12.97 2.31 3.91
C PRO A 97 13.11 0.89 4.44
N GLY A 98 13.24 -0.07 3.54
CA GLY A 98 13.42 -1.48 3.89
C GLY A 98 12.16 -2.20 4.36
N ARG A 99 11.03 -1.50 4.47
CA ARG A 99 9.78 -2.08 4.97
C ARG A 99 8.75 -2.37 3.88
N LEU A 100 8.88 -1.75 2.73
CA LEU A 100 7.97 -2.00 1.61
C LEU A 100 8.80 -2.43 0.39
N ALA A 101 8.49 -3.59 -0.15
CA ALA A 101 9.00 -4.05 -1.43
C ALA A 101 7.85 -4.14 -2.42
N VAL A 102 7.96 -3.45 -3.54
CA VAL A 102 6.92 -3.47 -4.58
C VAL A 102 7.43 -4.27 -5.76
N ILE A 103 6.65 -5.26 -6.16
CA ILE A 103 6.97 -6.13 -7.28
C ILE A 103 6.00 -5.81 -8.41
N ALA A 104 6.55 -5.42 -9.56
CA ALA A 104 5.75 -5.15 -10.75
C ALA A 104 5.39 -6.47 -11.42
N GLY A 105 4.11 -6.69 -11.62
CA GLY A 105 3.66 -7.88 -12.33
C GLY A 105 2.27 -8.34 -11.94
N ASP A 106 1.87 -9.46 -12.52
CA ASP A 106 0.59 -10.09 -12.25
C ASP A 106 0.81 -11.23 -11.23
N ALA A 107 0.10 -11.15 -10.11
CA ALA A 107 0.20 -12.16 -9.06
C ALA A 107 -0.14 -13.57 -9.54
N LEU A 108 -1.00 -13.70 -10.56
CA LEU A 108 -1.34 -15.00 -11.14
C LEU A 108 -0.16 -15.64 -11.87
N SER A 109 0.77 -14.82 -12.37
CA SER A 109 1.95 -15.27 -13.12
C SER A 109 3.20 -15.36 -12.27
N LEU A 110 3.16 -14.89 -11.03
CA LEU A 110 4.29 -14.84 -10.13
C LEU A 110 4.16 -15.92 -9.06
N ALA A 111 5.24 -16.18 -8.33
CA ALA A 111 5.24 -17.08 -7.18
C ALA A 111 5.43 -16.25 -5.90
N PRO A 112 4.38 -15.58 -5.40
CA PRO A 112 4.52 -14.64 -4.28
C PRO A 112 5.09 -15.26 -3.01
N LEU A 113 4.76 -16.53 -2.73
CA LEU A 113 5.29 -17.20 -1.54
C LEU A 113 6.80 -17.38 -1.62
N ALA A 114 7.33 -17.67 -2.81
CA ALA A 114 8.76 -17.77 -3.00
C ALA A 114 9.46 -16.42 -2.76
N MET A 115 8.77 -15.31 -3.08
CA MET A 115 9.28 -13.97 -2.83
C MET A 115 9.40 -13.68 -1.33
N LEU A 116 8.48 -14.21 -0.53
CA LEU A 116 8.52 -14.05 0.93
C LEU A 116 9.63 -14.84 1.55
N GLU A 117 10.00 -15.97 0.95
CA GLU A 117 11.05 -16.86 1.41
C GLU A 117 12.43 -16.46 0.89
N GLY A 118 12.52 -15.46 0.03
CA GLY A 118 13.75 -15.00 -0.55
C GLY A 118 14.77 -14.56 0.50
N PRO A 119 16.05 -14.51 0.13
CA PRO A 119 17.10 -14.14 1.06
C PRO A 119 16.96 -12.73 1.60
#